data_b0c7278c914e1544ff4b3ff0fcc3efdb
#
_entry.id   b0c7278c914e1544ff4b3ff0fcc3efdb
#
_cell.length_a   1.000
_cell.length_b   1.000
_cell.length_c   1.000
_cell.angle_alpha   90.00
_cell.angle_beta   90.00
_cell.angle_gamma   90.00
#
_symmetry.space_group_name_H-M   'P 1'
#
loop_
_entity.id
_entity.type
_entity.pdbx_description
1 polymer ?
#
loop_
_entity_poly.entity_id
_entity_poly.type
_entity_poly.pdbx_seq_one_letter_code
_entity_poly.pdbx_strand_id
1 'polypeptide(L)'
;MLTVGSSPTKGLSVKDLVDTTEMYLRTIYDLEEEGVIPLRARIAERLEQSGPTVSQTVARMERDGLLSVAGDRHLELTEKGRSLAVAVMRKHRLAERLLVDIIGLRWEDVHAEACRWEHVMSEEVERRLVAVLNNPTTSPYGNPIPGLAELGLGQSTLAPEALIRLTDVPVGEPTAVVVRRLAEHVQSDPEVIAQLREAGVVPDARVTVESKPGSVTITVPGHSGVDISDEMAHAVQVKKV
;
A
#
# COMPACT_ATOMS: atom_id res chain seq x y z
N MET A 1 -8.51 -58.84 0.49
CA MET A 1 -9.07 -57.68 1.18
C MET A 1 -7.90 -56.70 1.32
N LEU A 2 -7.74 -55.81 0.35
CA LEU A 2 -6.65 -54.83 0.28
C LEU A 2 -7.18 -53.50 0.84
N THR A 3 -6.66 -53.08 1.99
CA THR A 3 -6.94 -51.77 2.60
C THR A 3 -6.09 -50.71 1.91
N VAL A 4 -6.74 -49.90 1.10
CA VAL A 4 -6.12 -48.70 0.53
C VAL A 4 -6.08 -47.60 1.62
N GLY A 5 -4.89 -47.38 2.15
CA GLY A 5 -4.63 -46.27 3.04
C GLY A 5 -4.65 -44.95 2.26
N SER A 6 -5.69 -44.14 2.43
CA SER A 6 -5.76 -42.77 1.94
C SER A 6 -4.90 -41.88 2.85
N SER A 7 -3.73 -41.47 2.36
CA SER A 7 -2.99 -40.33 2.95
C SER A 7 -3.82 -39.06 2.80
N PRO A 8 -3.99 -38.25 3.88
CA PRO A 8 -4.66 -36.99 3.76
C PRO A 8 -3.79 -36.06 2.89
N THR A 9 -4.32 -35.63 1.75
CA THR A 9 -3.79 -34.51 0.99
C THR A 9 -3.80 -33.29 1.91
N LYS A 10 -2.60 -32.82 2.30
CA LYS A 10 -2.42 -31.54 2.97
C LYS A 10 -3.06 -30.48 2.07
N GLY A 11 -4.21 -29.96 2.47
CA GLY A 11 -4.82 -28.83 1.78
C GLY A 11 -3.82 -27.68 1.77
N LEU A 12 -3.55 -27.11 0.60
CA LEU A 12 -2.75 -25.89 0.48
C LEU A 12 -3.41 -24.82 1.35
N SER A 13 -2.66 -24.32 2.33
CA SER A 13 -3.06 -23.15 3.11
C SER A 13 -3.03 -21.93 2.19
N VAL A 14 -3.92 -20.96 2.39
CA VAL A 14 -3.87 -19.68 1.68
C VAL A 14 -2.51 -19.00 1.83
N LYS A 15 -1.78 -19.27 2.93
CA LYS A 15 -0.39 -18.85 3.12
C LYS A 15 0.61 -19.46 2.12
N ASP A 16 0.27 -20.59 1.50
CA ASP A 16 1.13 -21.23 0.50
C ASP A 16 0.99 -20.62 -0.91
N LEU A 17 0.01 -19.71 -1.11
CA LEU A 17 -0.22 -18.99 -2.37
C LEU A 17 0.50 -17.63 -2.43
N VAL A 18 1.02 -17.15 -1.30
CA VAL A 18 1.70 -15.86 -1.21
C VAL A 18 3.15 -16.01 -1.65
N ASP A 19 3.56 -15.32 -2.71
CA ASP A 19 4.96 -15.28 -3.13
C ASP A 19 5.75 -14.36 -2.18
N THR A 20 6.57 -14.98 -1.33
CA THR A 20 7.41 -14.25 -0.36
C THR A 20 8.31 -13.22 -1.06
N THR A 21 8.77 -13.49 -2.27
CA THR A 21 9.62 -12.55 -3.02
C THR A 21 8.84 -11.32 -3.44
N GLU A 22 7.62 -11.52 -3.94
CA GLU A 22 6.72 -10.41 -4.32
C GLU A 22 6.33 -9.56 -3.12
N MET A 23 6.05 -10.15 -1.95
CA MET A 23 5.80 -9.40 -0.72
C MET A 23 6.97 -8.49 -0.33
N TYR A 24 8.21 -8.99 -0.42
CA TYR A 24 9.39 -8.18 -0.10
C TYR A 24 9.61 -7.06 -1.12
N LEU A 25 9.46 -7.35 -2.42
CA LEU A 25 9.56 -6.35 -3.48
C LEU A 25 8.55 -5.22 -3.28
N ARG A 26 7.31 -5.58 -3.00
CA ARG A 26 6.23 -4.65 -2.69
C ARG A 26 6.57 -3.80 -1.46
N THR A 27 6.99 -4.43 -0.35
CA THR A 27 7.33 -3.70 0.89
C THR A 27 8.46 -2.70 0.67
N ILE A 28 9.49 -3.05 -0.13
CA ILE A 28 10.57 -2.11 -0.48
C ILE A 28 10.00 -0.94 -1.30
N TYR A 29 9.15 -1.23 -2.29
CA TYR A 29 8.50 -0.21 -3.13
C TYR A 29 7.63 0.74 -2.30
N ASP A 30 6.83 0.22 -1.35
CA ASP A 30 6.02 1.01 -0.43
C ASP A 30 6.86 1.96 0.42
N LEU A 31 7.95 1.45 1.00
CA LEU A 31 8.87 2.27 1.79
C LEU A 31 9.46 3.42 0.95
N GLU A 32 9.83 3.15 -0.30
CA GLU A 32 10.32 4.19 -1.22
C GLU A 32 9.24 5.24 -1.53
N GLU A 33 7.99 4.83 -1.81
CA GLU A 33 6.88 5.76 -2.04
C GLU A 33 6.56 6.62 -0.82
N GLU A 34 6.75 6.07 0.38
CA GLU A 34 6.63 6.81 1.64
C GLU A 34 7.85 7.69 1.95
N GLY A 35 8.92 7.63 1.14
CA GLY A 35 10.17 8.34 1.40
C GLY A 35 10.92 7.81 2.62
N VAL A 36 10.67 6.55 3.00
CA VAL A 36 11.35 5.85 4.08
C VAL A 36 12.48 4.99 3.48
N ILE A 37 13.67 5.12 4.04
CA ILE A 37 14.82 4.33 3.57
C ILE A 37 14.57 2.84 3.80
N PRO A 38 14.60 1.98 2.75
CA PRO A 38 14.34 0.56 2.88
C PRO A 38 15.51 -0.14 3.58
N LEU A 39 15.31 -0.50 4.85
CA LEU A 39 16.25 -1.25 5.67
C LEU A 39 15.65 -2.61 6.05
N ARG A 40 16.52 -3.63 6.26
CA ARG A 40 16.06 -4.96 6.73
C ARG A 40 15.19 -4.87 8.00
N ALA A 41 15.51 -3.93 8.89
CA ALA A 41 14.74 -3.73 10.11
C ALA A 41 13.30 -3.24 9.81
N ARG A 42 13.14 -2.35 8.84
CA ARG A 42 11.83 -1.86 8.40
C ARG A 42 10.98 -2.94 7.73
N ILE A 43 11.63 -3.81 6.94
CA ILE A 43 10.94 -4.97 6.36
C ILE A 43 10.52 -5.96 7.44
N ALA A 44 11.40 -6.23 8.43
CA ALA A 44 11.09 -7.10 9.56
C ALA A 44 9.86 -6.60 10.33
N GLU A 45 9.79 -5.30 10.58
CA GLU A 45 8.67 -4.62 11.23
C GLU A 45 7.37 -4.73 10.39
N ARG A 46 7.42 -4.37 9.09
CA ARG A 46 6.26 -4.38 8.20
C ARG A 46 5.68 -5.78 7.94
N LEU A 47 6.54 -6.78 7.83
CA LEU A 47 6.14 -8.16 7.54
C LEU A 47 6.02 -9.04 8.79
N GLU A 48 6.22 -8.47 9.98
CA GLU A 48 6.22 -9.19 11.27
C GLU A 48 7.14 -10.42 11.26
N GLN A 49 8.30 -10.28 10.62
CA GLN A 49 9.27 -11.38 10.46
C GLN A 49 10.52 -11.16 11.30
N SER A 50 11.17 -12.29 11.67
CA SER A 50 12.44 -12.22 12.41
C SER A 50 13.57 -11.66 11.54
N GLY A 51 14.49 -10.91 12.13
CA GLY A 51 15.67 -10.37 11.46
C GLY A 51 16.49 -11.42 10.68
N PRO A 52 16.75 -12.62 11.23
CA PRO A 52 17.40 -13.71 10.49
C PRO A 52 16.63 -14.14 9.23
N THR A 53 15.30 -14.27 9.30
CA THR A 53 14.45 -14.61 8.15
C THR A 53 14.56 -13.55 7.05
N VAL A 54 14.44 -12.28 7.42
CA VAL A 54 14.59 -11.17 6.50
C VAL A 54 15.98 -11.17 5.84
N SER A 55 17.04 -11.38 6.65
CA SER A 55 18.42 -11.40 6.14
C SER A 55 18.65 -12.52 5.13
N GLN A 56 18.08 -13.70 5.36
CA GLN A 56 18.17 -14.84 4.42
C GLN A 56 17.42 -14.55 3.11
N THR A 57 16.21 -14.00 3.21
CA THR A 57 15.40 -13.66 2.03
C THR A 57 16.07 -12.57 1.21
N VAL A 58 16.56 -11.51 1.84
CA VAL A 58 17.29 -10.41 1.16
C VAL A 58 18.54 -10.96 0.45
N ALA A 59 19.34 -11.83 1.11
CA ALA A 59 20.52 -12.42 0.47
C ALA A 59 20.18 -13.33 -0.73
N ARG A 60 19.01 -14.01 -0.70
CA ARG A 60 18.51 -14.76 -1.85
C ARG A 60 18.10 -13.81 -2.98
N MET A 61 17.32 -12.77 -2.69
CA MET A 61 16.87 -11.80 -3.69
C MET A 61 18.02 -11.05 -4.34
N GLU A 62 19.09 -10.76 -3.60
CA GLU A 62 20.32 -10.16 -4.12
C GLU A 62 21.01 -11.10 -5.10
N ARG A 63 21.16 -12.39 -4.77
CA ARG A 63 21.71 -13.41 -5.70
C ARG A 63 20.86 -13.58 -6.96
N ASP A 64 19.53 -13.45 -6.84
CA ASP A 64 18.58 -13.56 -7.95
C ASP A 64 18.53 -12.26 -8.79
N GLY A 65 19.33 -11.25 -8.42
CA GLY A 65 19.46 -9.97 -9.12
C GLY A 65 18.20 -9.10 -9.04
N LEU A 66 17.44 -9.18 -7.95
CA LEU A 66 16.21 -8.39 -7.75
C LEU A 66 16.45 -7.11 -6.95
N LEU A 67 17.47 -7.12 -6.11
CA LEU A 67 17.90 -5.96 -5.32
C LEU A 67 19.42 -5.98 -5.14
N SER A 68 19.96 -4.86 -4.67
CA SER A 68 21.32 -4.73 -4.16
C SER A 68 21.31 -4.16 -2.74
N VAL A 69 22.36 -4.46 -1.99
CA VAL A 69 22.57 -3.91 -0.65
C VAL A 69 23.67 -2.85 -0.74
N ALA A 70 23.31 -1.60 -0.55
CA ALA A 70 24.25 -0.48 -0.58
C ALA A 70 25.23 -0.47 0.63
N GLY A 71 26.26 0.34 0.58
CA GLY A 71 27.30 0.40 1.60
C GLY A 71 26.81 0.82 2.99
N ASP A 72 25.76 1.61 3.05
CA ASP A 72 25.04 2.03 4.28
C ASP A 72 23.91 1.06 4.70
N ARG A 73 23.85 -0.11 4.03
CA ARG A 73 22.92 -1.22 4.26
C ARG A 73 21.47 -0.98 3.81
N HIS A 74 21.15 0.12 3.13
CA HIS A 74 19.83 0.23 2.52
C HIS A 74 19.69 -0.70 1.32
N LEU A 75 18.45 -1.05 1.00
CA LEU A 75 18.11 -1.95 -0.10
C LEU A 75 17.66 -1.12 -1.29
N GLU A 76 18.23 -1.43 -2.46
CA GLU A 76 17.89 -0.79 -3.72
C GLU A 76 17.32 -1.83 -4.69
N LEU A 77 16.15 -1.59 -5.24
CA LEU A 77 15.61 -2.46 -6.29
C LEU A 77 16.42 -2.32 -7.57
N THR A 78 16.82 -3.44 -8.15
CA THR A 78 17.34 -3.45 -9.53
C THR A 78 16.23 -3.11 -10.52
N GLU A 79 16.54 -2.86 -11.79
CA GLU A 79 15.54 -2.67 -12.83
C GLU A 79 14.54 -3.86 -12.88
N LYS A 80 15.05 -5.09 -12.82
CA LYS A 80 14.24 -6.31 -12.76
C LYS A 80 13.36 -6.36 -11.53
N GLY A 81 13.93 -6.07 -10.35
CA GLY A 81 13.17 -6.06 -9.09
C GLY A 81 12.10 -4.99 -9.09
N ARG A 82 12.40 -3.80 -9.60
CA ARG A 82 11.45 -2.69 -9.72
C ARG A 82 10.29 -3.02 -10.65
N SER A 83 10.56 -3.61 -11.81
CA SER A 83 9.50 -4.02 -12.73
C SER A 83 8.54 -5.02 -12.07
N LEU A 84 9.05 -6.00 -11.33
CA LEU A 84 8.21 -6.94 -10.58
C LEU A 84 7.44 -6.25 -9.45
N ALA A 85 8.07 -5.38 -8.66
CA ALA A 85 7.42 -4.62 -7.60
C ALA A 85 6.26 -3.77 -8.13
N VAL A 86 6.51 -3.06 -9.24
CA VAL A 86 5.49 -2.26 -9.95
C VAL A 86 4.32 -3.13 -10.41
N ALA A 87 4.58 -4.31 -10.97
CA ALA A 87 3.54 -5.22 -11.43
C ALA A 87 2.67 -5.72 -10.26
N VAL A 88 3.27 -6.09 -9.13
CA VAL A 88 2.53 -6.52 -7.93
C VAL A 88 1.70 -5.37 -7.37
N MET A 89 2.29 -4.20 -7.21
CA MET A 89 1.59 -3.01 -6.70
C MET A 89 0.43 -2.58 -7.62
N ARG A 90 0.62 -2.68 -8.92
CA ARG A 90 -0.46 -2.40 -9.90
C ARG A 90 -1.64 -3.36 -9.71
N LYS A 91 -1.38 -4.66 -9.58
CA LYS A 91 -2.41 -5.67 -9.32
C LYS A 91 -3.13 -5.40 -8.01
N HIS A 92 -2.39 -5.09 -6.96
CA HIS A 92 -2.94 -4.73 -5.65
C HIS A 92 -3.94 -3.58 -5.78
N ARG A 93 -3.52 -2.44 -6.30
CA ARG A 93 -4.35 -1.22 -6.41
C ARG A 93 -5.51 -1.36 -7.39
N LEU A 94 -5.37 -2.17 -8.43
CA LEU A 94 -6.49 -2.53 -9.31
C LEU A 94 -7.51 -3.44 -8.59
N ALA A 95 -7.03 -4.40 -7.78
CA ALA A 95 -7.91 -5.23 -6.95
C ALA A 95 -8.67 -4.38 -5.93
N GLU A 96 -8.01 -3.44 -5.25
CA GLU A 96 -8.66 -2.51 -4.31
C GLU A 96 -9.81 -1.74 -4.99
N ARG A 97 -9.57 -1.21 -6.19
CA ARG A 97 -10.62 -0.51 -6.95
C ARG A 97 -11.79 -1.42 -7.31
N LEU A 98 -11.51 -2.64 -7.79
CA LEU A 98 -12.56 -3.61 -8.09
C LEU A 98 -13.40 -3.94 -6.85
N LEU A 99 -12.73 -4.17 -5.72
CA LEU A 99 -13.36 -4.53 -4.46
C LEU A 99 -14.28 -3.42 -3.93
N VAL A 100 -13.85 -2.16 -4.04
CA VAL A 100 -14.66 -1.01 -3.61
C VAL A 100 -15.75 -0.68 -4.62
N ASP A 101 -15.36 -0.42 -5.88
CA ASP A 101 -16.23 0.26 -6.85
C ASP A 101 -17.27 -0.67 -7.47
N ILE A 102 -16.98 -1.98 -7.58
CA ILE A 102 -17.84 -2.96 -8.25
C ILE A 102 -18.43 -3.98 -7.28
N ILE A 103 -17.59 -4.54 -6.40
CA ILE A 103 -18.02 -5.58 -5.45
C ILE A 103 -18.71 -4.95 -4.24
N GLY A 104 -18.34 -3.71 -3.87
CA GLY A 104 -18.92 -2.99 -2.73
C GLY A 104 -18.45 -3.54 -1.38
N LEU A 105 -17.21 -4.07 -1.32
CA LEU A 105 -16.60 -4.47 -0.07
C LEU A 105 -16.40 -3.25 0.82
N ARG A 106 -16.52 -3.43 2.15
CA ARG A 106 -16.27 -2.34 3.09
C ARG A 106 -14.83 -1.87 2.97
N TRP A 107 -14.64 -0.56 3.01
CA TRP A 107 -13.34 0.09 2.77
C TRP A 107 -12.22 -0.43 3.67
N GLU A 108 -12.54 -0.69 4.94
CA GLU A 108 -11.63 -1.26 5.93
C GLU A 108 -11.21 -2.73 5.68
N ASP A 109 -11.95 -3.47 4.87
CA ASP A 109 -11.67 -4.88 4.56
C ASP A 109 -10.91 -5.06 3.22
N VAL A 110 -10.80 -4.00 2.43
CA VAL A 110 -10.34 -4.05 1.03
C VAL A 110 -8.87 -4.43 0.92
N HIS A 111 -8.00 -3.79 1.70
CA HIS A 111 -6.56 -3.99 1.62
C HIS A 111 -6.16 -5.46 1.88
N ALA A 112 -6.72 -6.06 2.93
CA ALA A 112 -6.44 -7.46 3.27
C ALA A 112 -6.86 -8.44 2.16
N GLU A 113 -7.94 -8.15 1.43
CA GLU A 113 -8.37 -8.98 0.31
C GLU A 113 -7.51 -8.74 -0.94
N ALA A 114 -7.17 -7.49 -1.24
CA ALA A 114 -6.28 -7.14 -2.33
C ALA A 114 -4.89 -7.81 -2.21
N CYS A 115 -4.34 -7.88 -1.00
CA CYS A 115 -3.10 -8.62 -0.69
C CYS A 115 -3.15 -10.12 -1.07
N ARG A 116 -4.33 -10.73 -1.08
CA ARG A 116 -4.47 -12.12 -1.53
C ARG A 116 -4.54 -12.23 -3.04
N TRP A 117 -5.12 -11.24 -3.71
CA TRP A 117 -5.39 -11.27 -5.13
C TRP A 117 -4.19 -10.86 -5.99
N GLU A 118 -3.32 -10.00 -5.47
CA GLU A 118 -2.16 -9.47 -6.21
C GLU A 118 -1.21 -10.55 -6.74
N HIS A 119 -1.11 -11.70 -6.03
CA HIS A 119 -0.20 -12.78 -6.38
C HIS A 119 -0.76 -13.77 -7.42
N VAL A 120 -2.06 -13.74 -7.69
CA VAL A 120 -2.73 -14.71 -8.56
C VAL A 120 -3.34 -14.08 -9.81
N MET A 121 -3.39 -12.76 -9.87
CA MET A 121 -3.98 -12.02 -10.99
C MET A 121 -3.05 -12.05 -12.21
N SER A 122 -3.58 -12.47 -13.35
CA SER A 122 -2.86 -12.43 -14.62
C SER A 122 -2.92 -11.05 -15.27
N GLU A 123 -1.95 -10.75 -16.12
CA GLU A 123 -1.90 -9.48 -16.88
C GLU A 123 -3.13 -9.28 -17.78
N GLU A 124 -3.70 -10.36 -18.33
CA GLU A 124 -4.96 -10.26 -19.11
C GLU A 124 -6.12 -9.79 -18.21
N VAL A 125 -6.19 -10.25 -16.97
CA VAL A 125 -7.18 -9.79 -15.99
C VAL A 125 -6.95 -8.33 -15.65
N GLU A 126 -5.70 -7.91 -15.44
CA GLU A 126 -5.37 -6.48 -15.21
C GLU A 126 -5.90 -5.58 -16.33
N ARG A 127 -5.64 -5.96 -17.61
CA ARG A 127 -6.15 -5.20 -18.78
C ARG A 127 -7.67 -5.09 -18.78
N ARG A 128 -8.38 -6.18 -18.45
CA ARG A 128 -9.84 -6.17 -18.37
C ARG A 128 -10.33 -5.31 -17.22
N LEU A 129 -9.68 -5.38 -16.05
CA LEU A 129 -10.02 -4.56 -14.91
C LEU A 129 -9.89 -3.07 -15.21
N VAL A 130 -8.82 -2.65 -15.86
CA VAL A 130 -8.64 -1.25 -16.24
C VAL A 130 -9.81 -0.74 -17.10
N ALA A 131 -10.28 -1.57 -18.07
CA ALA A 131 -11.42 -1.22 -18.88
C ALA A 131 -12.74 -1.17 -18.08
N VAL A 132 -12.98 -2.17 -17.23
CA VAL A 132 -14.19 -2.25 -16.37
C VAL A 132 -14.26 -1.09 -15.39
N LEU A 133 -13.11 -0.70 -14.84
CA LEU A 133 -12.98 0.39 -13.88
C LEU A 133 -12.85 1.78 -14.51
N ASN A 134 -13.07 1.89 -15.82
CA ASN A 134 -13.01 3.13 -16.56
C ASN A 134 -11.66 3.87 -16.45
N ASN A 135 -10.56 3.13 -16.64
CA ASN A 135 -9.19 3.63 -16.63
C ASN A 135 -8.80 4.33 -15.30
N PRO A 136 -8.84 3.65 -14.17
CA PRO A 136 -8.48 4.23 -12.89
C PRO A 136 -6.99 4.59 -12.88
N THR A 137 -6.67 5.71 -12.25
CA THR A 137 -5.28 6.18 -12.11
C THR A 137 -4.77 6.10 -10.67
N THR A 138 -5.70 5.95 -9.73
CA THR A 138 -5.42 5.87 -8.28
C THR A 138 -6.22 4.75 -7.63
N SER A 139 -5.72 4.23 -6.51
CA SER A 139 -6.44 3.32 -5.62
C SER A 139 -7.57 4.05 -4.88
N PRO A 140 -8.47 3.34 -4.17
CA PRO A 140 -9.49 3.98 -3.33
C PRO A 140 -8.90 4.86 -2.23
N TYR A 141 -7.66 4.61 -1.84
CA TYR A 141 -6.93 5.37 -0.82
C TYR A 141 -6.09 6.52 -1.41
N GLY A 142 -6.23 6.80 -2.73
CA GLY A 142 -5.58 7.91 -3.42
C GLY A 142 -4.17 7.61 -3.93
N ASN A 143 -3.62 6.42 -3.69
CA ASN A 143 -2.28 6.05 -4.15
C ASN A 143 -2.27 5.83 -5.67
N PRO A 144 -1.30 6.36 -6.44
CA PRO A 144 -1.22 6.17 -7.87
C PRO A 144 -1.12 4.68 -8.24
N ILE A 145 -1.81 4.23 -9.27
CA ILE A 145 -1.64 2.87 -9.82
C ILE A 145 -0.42 2.91 -10.74
N PRO A 146 0.70 2.23 -10.37
CA PRO A 146 1.92 2.31 -11.16
C PRO A 146 1.86 1.40 -12.40
N GLY A 147 2.75 1.64 -13.37
CA GLY A 147 2.99 0.72 -14.49
C GLY A 147 1.81 0.53 -15.46
N LEU A 148 0.78 1.37 -15.46
CA LEU A 148 -0.36 1.26 -16.39
C LEU A 148 0.07 1.32 -17.87
N ALA A 149 1.14 2.04 -18.18
CA ALA A 149 1.70 2.12 -19.53
C ALA A 149 2.20 0.75 -20.04
N GLU A 150 2.65 -0.14 -19.15
CA GLU A 150 3.10 -1.50 -19.49
C GLU A 150 1.96 -2.38 -20.00
N LEU A 151 0.72 -2.06 -19.64
CA LEU A 151 -0.48 -2.74 -20.13
C LEU A 151 -0.94 -2.22 -21.51
N GLY A 152 -0.17 -1.33 -22.14
CA GLY A 152 -0.55 -0.68 -23.41
C GLY A 152 -1.57 0.45 -23.24
N LEU A 153 -1.82 0.86 -22.01
CA LEU A 153 -2.67 1.99 -21.65
C LEU A 153 -1.80 3.23 -21.53
N GLY A 154 -2.32 4.39 -21.94
CA GLY A 154 -1.56 5.64 -21.89
C GLY A 154 -0.97 5.88 -20.48
N GLN A 155 0.15 6.60 -20.41
CA GLN A 155 0.72 6.98 -19.11
C GLN A 155 -0.33 7.73 -18.30
N SER A 156 -0.45 7.40 -17.03
CA SER A 156 -1.18 8.25 -16.08
C SER A 156 -0.53 9.63 -16.10
N THR A 157 -1.22 10.62 -16.63
CA THR A 157 -0.75 12.02 -16.70
C THR A 157 -1.04 12.76 -15.38
N LEU A 158 -1.05 12.05 -14.24
CA LEU A 158 -1.11 12.73 -12.95
C LEU A 158 0.13 13.61 -12.84
N ALA A 159 -0.08 14.92 -12.96
CA ALA A 159 1.00 15.87 -12.72
C ALA A 159 1.55 15.64 -11.30
N PRO A 160 2.88 15.74 -11.10
CA PRO A 160 3.45 15.65 -9.77
C PRO A 160 2.78 16.70 -8.87
N GLU A 161 2.06 16.27 -7.85
CA GLU A 161 1.53 17.18 -6.84
C GLU A 161 2.57 17.35 -5.73
N ALA A 162 2.77 18.60 -5.30
CA ALA A 162 3.56 18.87 -4.10
C ALA A 162 2.75 18.48 -2.86
N LEU A 163 2.88 17.22 -2.45
CA LEU A 163 2.25 16.70 -1.25
C LEU A 163 3.17 16.86 -0.06
N ILE A 164 2.57 17.10 1.11
CA ILE A 164 3.24 17.07 2.41
C ILE A 164 2.53 16.04 3.28
N ARG A 165 3.21 15.55 4.30
CA ARG A 165 2.58 14.71 5.33
C ARG A 165 1.81 15.58 6.30
N LEU A 166 0.81 15.05 6.97
CA LEU A 166 0.13 15.79 8.04
C LEU A 166 1.09 16.19 9.16
N THR A 167 2.11 15.38 9.45
CA THR A 167 3.17 15.72 10.41
C THR A 167 3.99 16.95 10.02
N ASP A 168 4.01 17.32 8.74
CA ASP A 168 4.77 18.47 8.23
C ASP A 168 3.91 19.76 8.22
N VAL A 169 2.65 19.67 8.66
CA VAL A 169 1.79 20.84 8.86
C VAL A 169 2.27 21.61 10.07
N PRO A 170 2.48 22.95 9.98
CA PRO A 170 2.97 23.74 11.10
C PRO A 170 2.09 23.62 12.35
N VAL A 171 2.74 23.54 13.51
CA VAL A 171 2.07 23.49 14.81
C VAL A 171 1.46 24.86 15.14
N GLY A 172 0.24 24.87 15.67
CA GLY A 172 -0.37 26.00 16.35
C GLY A 172 -1.46 26.75 15.59
N GLU A 173 -1.53 26.68 14.26
CA GLU A 173 -2.60 27.30 13.49
C GLU A 173 -3.39 26.30 12.66
N PRO A 174 -4.74 26.36 12.70
CA PRO A 174 -5.57 25.53 11.85
C PRO A 174 -5.26 25.78 10.37
N THR A 175 -4.86 24.73 9.66
CA THR A 175 -4.46 24.78 8.26
C THR A 175 -5.46 24.02 7.39
N ALA A 176 -5.98 24.66 6.36
CA ALA A 176 -6.86 24.00 5.38
C ALA A 176 -6.01 23.20 4.37
N VAL A 177 -6.36 21.92 4.21
CA VAL A 177 -5.68 20.99 3.29
C VAL A 177 -6.70 20.11 2.58
N VAL A 178 -6.25 19.45 1.53
CA VAL A 178 -7.00 18.37 0.84
C VAL A 178 -6.26 17.06 1.06
N VAL A 179 -6.95 16.07 1.62
CA VAL A 179 -6.41 14.70 1.75
C VAL A 179 -6.17 14.13 0.35
N ARG A 180 -4.99 13.57 0.11
CA ARG A 180 -4.65 12.99 -1.19
C ARG A 180 -4.39 11.52 -1.13
N ARG A 181 -3.63 11.05 -0.12
CA ARG A 181 -3.22 9.66 -0.03
C ARG A 181 -3.21 9.17 1.41
N LEU A 182 -3.58 7.92 1.58
CA LEU A 182 -3.35 7.14 2.78
C LEU A 182 -2.31 6.07 2.43
N ALA A 183 -1.18 6.04 3.12
CA ALA A 183 -0.10 5.09 2.84
C ALA A 183 -0.53 3.64 3.09
N GLU A 184 0.11 2.70 2.41
CA GLU A 184 -0.26 1.27 2.44
C GLU A 184 -0.24 0.69 3.87
N HIS A 185 0.70 1.12 4.71
CA HIS A 185 0.82 0.56 6.05
C HIS A 185 -0.36 0.85 6.99
N VAL A 186 -1.06 1.99 6.85
CA VAL A 186 -2.27 2.24 7.65
C VAL A 186 -3.48 1.50 7.12
N GLN A 187 -3.46 1.10 5.87
CA GLN A 187 -4.54 0.32 5.26
C GLN A 187 -4.57 -1.12 5.81
N SER A 188 -3.47 -1.60 6.36
CA SER A 188 -3.39 -2.91 7.01
C SER A 188 -4.08 -2.97 8.37
N ASP A 189 -4.45 -1.81 8.95
CA ASP A 189 -5.22 -1.71 10.20
C ASP A 189 -6.67 -1.31 9.90
N PRO A 190 -7.63 -2.28 9.93
CA PRO A 190 -9.03 -2.02 9.64
C PRO A 190 -9.69 -1.02 10.61
N GLU A 191 -9.24 -0.97 11.88
CA GLU A 191 -9.82 -0.08 12.88
C GLU A 191 -9.44 1.37 12.58
N VAL A 192 -8.17 1.59 12.19
CA VAL A 192 -7.66 2.91 11.78
C VAL A 192 -8.39 3.40 10.52
N ILE A 193 -8.53 2.54 9.52
CA ILE A 193 -9.23 2.89 8.27
C ILE A 193 -10.71 3.20 8.54
N ALA A 194 -11.38 2.43 9.40
CA ALA A 194 -12.75 2.70 9.79
C ALA A 194 -12.89 4.05 10.49
N GLN A 195 -12.00 4.38 11.43
CA GLN A 195 -11.99 5.67 12.13
C GLN A 195 -11.80 6.86 11.17
N LEU A 196 -10.83 6.76 10.26
CA LEU A 196 -10.58 7.80 9.26
C LEU A 196 -11.79 8.00 8.35
N ARG A 197 -12.41 6.92 7.91
CA ARG A 197 -13.62 6.95 7.07
C ARG A 197 -14.82 7.58 7.79
N GLU A 198 -15.09 7.18 9.03
CA GLU A 198 -16.19 7.73 9.85
C GLU A 198 -16.00 9.23 10.11
N ALA A 199 -14.74 9.65 10.30
CA ALA A 199 -14.39 11.05 10.44
C ALA A 199 -14.41 11.83 9.09
N GLY A 200 -14.65 11.16 7.96
CA GLY A 200 -14.66 11.77 6.63
C GLY A 200 -13.26 12.07 6.08
N VAL A 201 -12.21 11.50 6.68
CA VAL A 201 -10.82 11.64 6.21
C VAL A 201 -10.56 10.63 5.10
N VAL A 202 -10.99 10.98 3.90
CA VAL A 202 -10.88 10.16 2.69
C VAL A 202 -10.20 10.97 1.58
N PRO A 203 -9.64 10.34 0.54
CA PRO A 203 -9.07 11.06 -0.60
C PRO A 203 -10.02 12.10 -1.17
N ASP A 204 -9.48 13.27 -1.51
CA ASP A 204 -10.15 14.47 -1.99
C ASP A 204 -11.02 15.23 -0.96
N ALA A 205 -11.11 14.74 0.28
CA ALA A 205 -11.76 15.49 1.34
C ALA A 205 -10.99 16.78 1.67
N ARG A 206 -11.73 17.89 1.80
CA ARG A 206 -11.19 19.14 2.35
C ARG A 206 -11.32 19.12 3.85
N VAL A 207 -10.21 19.26 4.55
CA VAL A 207 -10.15 19.17 6.01
C VAL A 207 -9.39 20.36 6.58
N THR A 208 -9.67 20.67 7.83
CA THR A 208 -8.85 21.59 8.63
C THR A 208 -8.02 20.76 9.60
N VAL A 209 -6.72 21.03 9.62
CA VAL A 209 -5.74 20.31 10.42
C VAL A 209 -5.15 21.26 11.47
N GLU A 210 -5.12 20.82 12.72
CA GLU A 210 -4.45 21.48 13.83
C GLU A 210 -3.40 20.54 14.41
N SER A 211 -2.13 20.84 14.15
CA SER A 211 -1.00 20.05 14.65
C SER A 211 -0.66 20.44 16.07
N LYS A 212 -0.49 19.44 16.96
CA LYS A 212 -0.10 19.56 18.36
C LYS A 212 1.10 18.65 18.64
N PRO A 213 1.88 18.87 19.68
CA PRO A 213 2.93 17.93 20.06
C PRO A 213 2.36 16.52 20.31
N GLY A 214 2.76 15.55 19.50
CA GLY A 214 2.38 14.13 19.63
C GLY A 214 1.03 13.74 19.01
N SER A 215 0.27 14.68 18.41
CA SER A 215 -1.01 14.39 17.77
C SER A 215 -1.42 15.44 16.74
N VAL A 216 -2.32 15.04 15.86
CA VAL A 216 -2.93 15.93 14.87
C VAL A 216 -4.44 15.82 14.97
N THR A 217 -5.12 16.95 15.17
CA THR A 217 -6.58 17.04 15.12
C THR A 217 -7.01 17.33 13.69
N ILE A 218 -7.87 16.50 13.12
CA ILE A 218 -8.45 16.69 11.79
C ILE A 218 -9.92 16.99 11.94
N THR A 219 -10.39 18.07 11.35
CA THR A 219 -11.80 18.45 11.32
C THR A 219 -12.31 18.44 9.88
N VAL A 220 -13.35 17.68 9.64
CA VAL A 220 -14.05 17.61 8.35
C VAL A 220 -15.42 18.27 8.49
N PRO A 221 -15.81 19.20 7.62
CA PRO A 221 -17.12 19.84 7.68
C PRO A 221 -18.25 18.79 7.68
N GLY A 222 -19.12 18.83 8.69
CA GLY A 222 -20.24 17.91 8.84
C GLY A 222 -19.92 16.58 9.53
N HIS A 223 -18.69 16.36 9.96
CA HIS A 223 -18.25 15.19 10.74
C HIS A 223 -17.71 15.60 12.10
N SER A 224 -17.66 14.64 13.02
CA SER A 224 -16.93 14.81 14.27
C SER A 224 -15.42 14.88 13.96
N GLY A 225 -14.70 15.81 14.59
CA GLY A 225 -13.26 15.85 14.49
C GLY A 225 -12.62 14.55 15.03
N VAL A 226 -11.46 14.21 14.49
CA VAL A 226 -10.67 13.04 14.93
C VAL A 226 -9.26 13.48 15.32
N ASP A 227 -8.79 12.97 16.45
CA ASP A 227 -7.40 13.08 16.87
C ASP A 227 -6.64 11.83 16.47
N ILE A 228 -5.55 12.00 15.73
CA ILE A 228 -4.67 10.89 15.30
C ILE A 228 -3.27 11.09 15.85
N SER A 229 -2.56 9.99 16.10
CA SER A 229 -1.16 10.02 16.53
C SER A 229 -0.25 10.54 15.42
N ASP A 230 0.96 10.98 15.79
CA ASP A 230 1.98 11.39 14.80
C ASP A 230 2.31 10.26 13.82
N GLU A 231 2.29 8.99 14.26
CA GLU A 231 2.51 7.84 13.40
C GLU A 231 1.44 7.73 12.30
N MET A 232 0.16 7.85 12.69
CA MET A 232 -0.95 7.86 11.72
C MET A 232 -0.91 9.11 10.83
N ALA A 233 -0.59 10.27 11.40
CA ALA A 233 -0.47 11.52 10.66
C ALA A 233 0.65 11.47 9.62
N HIS A 234 1.74 10.75 9.90
CA HIS A 234 2.84 10.53 8.94
C HIS A 234 2.39 9.78 7.69
N ALA A 235 1.42 8.89 7.83
CA ALA A 235 0.87 8.08 6.74
C ALA A 235 -0.15 8.80 5.85
N VAL A 236 -0.62 9.97 6.25
CA VAL A 236 -1.60 10.75 5.49
C VAL A 236 -0.88 11.87 4.74
N GLN A 237 -0.97 11.85 3.42
CA GLN A 237 -0.42 12.89 2.55
C GLN A 237 -1.52 13.86 2.10
N VAL A 238 -1.22 15.13 2.18
CA VAL A 238 -2.16 16.21 1.90
C VAL A 238 -1.55 17.25 0.97
N LYS A 239 -2.43 18.01 0.32
CA LYS A 239 -2.10 19.18 -0.47
C LYS A 239 -2.59 20.43 0.27
N LYS A 240 -1.75 21.45 0.42
CA LYS A 240 -2.19 22.77 0.91
C LYS A 240 -3.16 23.40 -0.09
N VAL A 241 -4.19 24.04 0.46
CA VAL A 241 -5.19 24.79 -0.33
C VAL A 241 -4.69 26.19 -0.57
#